data_9f44456d9a3ded4bd127cf070769be62
#
_entry.id   9f44456d9a3ded4bd127cf070769be62
#
_cell.length_a   1.000
_cell.length_b   1.000
_cell.length_c   1.000
_cell.angle_alpha   90.00
_cell.angle_beta   90.00
_cell.angle_gamma   90.00
#
_symmetry.space_group_name_H-M   'P 1'
#
loop_
_entity.id
_entity.type
_entity.pdbx_description
1 polymer ?
#
loop_
_entity_poly.entity_id
_entity_poly.type
_entity_poly.pdbx_seq_one_letter_code
_entity_poly.pdbx_strand_id
1 'polypeptide(L)'
;MDDVIFSGSDTRKPMNFAEVSLTMDNREENGFARMPIDYDEVTITRRITRSTEKGGGSDYFINRQPARLKDINALFMNTGIGRDGYSIVSQGKAAEIISQKSDERRNVFEEAAGISKYRYDKNEAEKSWRKPL
;
A
#
# COMPACT_ATOMS: atom_id res chain seq x y z
N MET A 1 -11.68 9.81 8.39
CA MET A 1 -10.31 10.01 7.87
C MET A 1 -9.78 11.41 8.16
N ASP A 2 -10.64 12.38 8.37
CA ASP A 2 -10.25 13.77 8.62
C ASP A 2 -9.55 14.00 9.97
N ASP A 3 -9.63 13.01 10.88
CA ASP A 3 -9.03 13.06 12.23
C ASP A 3 -7.51 13.19 12.25
N VAL A 4 -6.84 12.79 11.13
CA VAL A 4 -5.39 12.94 10.99
C VAL A 4 -4.98 14.33 10.53
N ILE A 5 -5.93 15.16 10.09
CA ILE A 5 -5.67 16.52 9.64
C ILE A 5 -5.76 17.45 10.84
N PHE A 6 -4.70 18.21 11.08
CA PHE A 6 -4.65 19.13 12.21
C PHE A 6 -5.83 20.13 12.19
N SER A 7 -6.63 20.10 13.24
CA SER A 7 -7.88 20.89 13.35
C SER A 7 -7.67 22.30 13.87
N GLY A 8 -6.43 22.66 14.20
CA GLY A 8 -6.09 23.94 14.79
C GLY A 8 -5.93 23.87 16.31
N SER A 9 -5.39 24.93 16.87
CA SER A 9 -5.27 25.19 18.31
C SER A 9 -5.47 26.69 18.56
N ASP A 10 -5.42 27.11 19.81
CA ASP A 10 -5.54 28.52 20.19
C ASP A 10 -4.48 29.42 19.51
N THR A 11 -3.34 28.84 19.14
CA THR A 11 -2.20 29.55 18.54
C THR A 11 -1.94 29.24 17.09
N ARG A 12 -2.55 28.17 16.51
CA ARG A 12 -2.31 27.73 15.13
C ARG A 12 -3.62 27.49 14.38
N LYS A 13 -3.66 27.97 13.14
CA LYS A 13 -4.79 27.73 12.24
C LYS A 13 -4.91 26.26 11.85
N PRO A 14 -6.13 25.76 11.56
CA PRO A 14 -6.32 24.41 11.04
C PRO A 14 -5.63 24.24 9.68
N MET A 15 -5.22 23.02 9.39
CA MET A 15 -4.65 22.63 8.09
C MET A 15 -5.75 22.06 7.19
N ASN A 16 -5.57 22.17 5.89
CA ASN A 16 -6.52 21.64 4.91
C ASN A 16 -6.15 20.23 4.44
N PHE A 17 -4.94 19.79 4.69
CA PHE A 17 -4.46 18.45 4.30
C PHE A 17 -3.46 17.91 5.32
N ALA A 18 -3.28 16.62 5.30
CA ALA A 18 -2.17 15.90 5.93
C ALA A 18 -1.48 15.05 4.88
N GLU A 19 -0.16 14.90 5.00
CA GLU A 19 0.64 14.13 4.06
C GLU A 19 1.63 13.27 4.82
N VAL A 20 1.82 12.04 4.33
CA VAL A 20 2.85 11.13 4.80
C VAL A 20 3.61 10.57 3.61
N SER A 21 4.92 10.57 3.71
CA SER A 21 5.82 10.00 2.71
C SER A 21 6.69 8.92 3.35
N LEU A 22 6.81 7.80 2.64
CA LEU A 22 7.69 6.69 2.99
C LEU A 22 8.71 6.53 1.87
N THR A 23 9.98 6.68 2.19
CA THR A 23 11.08 6.45 1.24
C THR A 23 11.75 5.11 1.55
N MET A 24 11.93 4.31 0.51
CA MET A 24 12.52 2.98 0.58
C MET A 24 13.73 2.90 -0.34
N ASP A 25 14.75 2.20 0.13
CA ASP A 25 15.92 1.84 -0.67
C ASP A 25 15.53 0.72 -1.65
N ASN A 26 15.74 0.98 -2.93
CA ASN A 26 15.45 0.04 -4.02
C ASN A 26 16.73 -0.36 -4.77
N ARG A 27 17.90 -0.06 -4.21
CA ARG A 27 19.16 -0.45 -4.82
C ARG A 27 19.24 -1.96 -5.01
N GLU A 28 19.83 -2.34 -6.09
CA GLU A 28 20.03 -3.75 -6.42
C GLU A 28 20.89 -4.43 -5.35
N GLU A 29 20.31 -5.47 -4.78
CA GLU A 29 21.03 -6.41 -3.93
C GLU A 29 21.07 -7.74 -4.69
N ASN A 30 22.26 -8.23 -4.98
CA ASN A 30 22.45 -9.44 -5.81
C ASN A 30 21.93 -9.32 -7.26
N GLY A 31 21.92 -8.12 -7.84
CA GLY A 31 21.51 -7.88 -9.23
C GLY A 31 19.99 -7.76 -9.46
N PHE A 32 19.21 -7.64 -8.39
CA PHE A 32 17.77 -7.49 -8.48
C PHE A 32 17.27 -6.33 -7.63
N ALA A 33 16.61 -5.35 -8.27
CA ALA A 33 15.88 -4.31 -7.54
C ALA A 33 14.68 -4.94 -6.81
N ARG A 34 14.40 -4.48 -5.59
CA ARG A 34 13.28 -4.98 -4.78
C ARG A 34 11.92 -4.63 -5.37
N MET A 35 11.84 -3.50 -6.05
CA MET A 35 10.62 -3.01 -6.71
C MET A 35 10.88 -2.85 -8.20
N PRO A 36 9.89 -3.09 -9.08
CA PRO A 36 10.03 -3.02 -10.53
C PRO A 36 9.99 -1.56 -11.04
N ILE A 37 10.83 -0.73 -10.46
CA ILE A 37 11.01 0.69 -10.80
C ILE A 37 12.51 0.95 -10.90
N ASP A 38 12.93 1.63 -11.97
CA ASP A 38 14.33 1.96 -12.24
C ASP A 38 14.76 3.23 -11.49
N TYR A 39 14.74 3.16 -10.15
CA TYR A 39 15.24 4.19 -9.25
C TYR A 39 15.85 3.53 -8.00
N ASP A 40 16.95 4.05 -7.54
CA ASP A 40 17.63 3.59 -6.32
C ASP A 40 16.82 3.81 -5.06
N GLU A 41 15.97 4.85 -5.07
CA GLU A 41 15.06 5.17 -3.98
C GLU A 41 13.64 5.35 -4.52
N VAL A 42 12.68 4.77 -3.83
CA VAL A 42 11.25 4.92 -4.16
C VAL A 42 10.54 5.57 -2.99
N THR A 43 9.99 6.75 -3.25
CA THR A 43 9.19 7.49 -2.27
C THR A 43 7.71 7.38 -2.62
N ILE A 44 6.94 6.82 -1.70
CA ILE A 44 5.48 6.75 -1.80
C ILE A 44 4.88 7.76 -0.86
N THR A 45 4.02 8.60 -1.39
CA THR A 45 3.35 9.67 -0.64
C THR A 45 1.84 9.46 -0.70
N ARG A 46 1.20 9.59 0.46
CA ARG A 46 -0.25 9.71 0.56
C ARG A 46 -0.60 11.05 1.14
N ARG A 47 -1.43 11.81 0.43
CA ARG A 47 -2.02 13.06 0.88
C ARG A 47 -3.51 12.87 1.11
N ILE A 48 -4.00 13.33 2.25
CA ILE A 48 -5.42 13.35 2.60
C ILE A 48 -5.83 14.81 2.67
N THR A 49 -6.84 15.19 1.90
CA THR A 49 -7.39 16.54 1.88
C THR A 49 -8.70 16.54 2.65
N ARG A 50 -8.92 17.57 3.50
CA ARG A 50 -10.13 17.73 4.31
C ARG A 50 -11.37 17.70 3.42
N SER A 51 -12.38 16.95 3.83
CA SER A 51 -13.67 16.92 3.16
C SER A 51 -14.33 18.29 3.28
N THR A 52 -14.65 18.88 2.13
CA THR A 52 -15.40 20.13 1.99
C THR A 52 -16.57 19.91 1.04
N GLU A 53 -17.43 20.91 0.86
CA GLU A 53 -18.53 20.86 -0.13
C GLU A 53 -18.06 20.53 -1.55
N LYS A 54 -16.77 20.77 -1.86
CA LYS A 54 -16.14 20.46 -3.15
C LYS A 54 -15.53 19.06 -3.23
N GLY A 55 -15.68 18.27 -2.18
CA GLY A 55 -15.10 16.94 -2.04
C GLY A 55 -13.77 16.95 -1.26
N GLY A 56 -13.54 15.89 -0.54
CA GLY A 56 -12.24 15.54 0.06
C GLY A 56 -11.77 14.22 -0.54
N GLY A 57 -10.50 13.90 -0.37
CA GLY A 57 -9.99 12.66 -0.98
C GLY A 57 -8.63 12.26 -0.46
N SER A 58 -8.17 11.13 -0.98
CA SER A 58 -6.80 10.67 -0.81
C SER A 58 -6.12 10.65 -2.18
N ASP A 59 -5.04 11.40 -2.29
CA ASP A 59 -4.17 11.38 -3.45
C ASP A 59 -2.92 10.57 -3.11
N TYR A 60 -2.42 9.87 -4.11
CA TYR A 60 -1.24 9.02 -3.97
C TYR A 60 -0.20 9.42 -5.00
N PHE A 61 1.08 9.32 -4.62
CA PHE A 61 2.20 9.65 -5.50
C PHE A 61 3.31 8.61 -5.34
N ILE A 62 4.00 8.32 -6.46
CA ILE A 62 5.25 7.56 -6.50
C ILE A 62 6.31 8.49 -7.06
N ASN A 63 7.38 8.74 -6.32
CA ASN A 63 8.44 9.69 -6.69
C ASN A 63 7.88 11.04 -7.18
N ARG A 64 6.89 11.59 -6.45
CA ARG A 64 6.15 12.83 -6.74
C ARG A 64 5.25 12.78 -7.99
N GLN A 65 5.18 11.66 -8.69
CA GLN A 65 4.26 11.47 -9.81
C GLN A 65 2.92 10.95 -9.29
N PRO A 66 1.78 11.50 -9.71
CA PRO A 66 0.46 10.99 -9.34
C PRO A 66 0.31 9.51 -9.71
N ALA A 67 -0.21 8.73 -8.77
CA ALA A 67 -0.39 7.29 -8.93
C ALA A 67 -1.75 6.86 -8.36
N ARG A 68 -2.25 5.72 -8.82
CA ARG A 68 -3.47 5.14 -8.27
C ARG A 68 -3.12 4.17 -7.15
N LEU A 69 -4.03 4.01 -6.20
CA LEU A 69 -3.85 3.05 -5.11
C LEU A 69 -3.52 1.64 -5.61
N LYS A 70 -4.11 1.22 -6.74
CA LYS A 70 -3.81 -0.09 -7.34
C LYS A 70 -2.36 -0.22 -7.81
N ASP A 71 -1.78 0.86 -8.31
CA ASP A 71 -0.39 0.88 -8.81
C ASP A 71 0.58 0.76 -7.63
N ILE A 72 0.26 1.41 -6.49
CA ILE A 72 1.00 1.26 -5.24
C ILE A 72 0.87 -0.17 -4.68
N ASN A 73 -0.34 -0.74 -4.66
CA ASN A 73 -0.52 -2.11 -4.21
C ASN A 73 0.29 -3.11 -5.06
N ALA A 74 0.28 -2.91 -6.39
CA ALA A 74 1.08 -3.75 -7.30
C ALA A 74 2.59 -3.61 -7.04
N LEU A 75 3.05 -2.39 -6.74
CA LEU A 75 4.45 -2.12 -6.42
C LEU A 75 4.91 -2.87 -5.16
N PHE A 76 4.05 -2.90 -4.13
CA PHE A 76 4.36 -3.57 -2.87
C PHE A 76 4.19 -5.09 -2.89
N MET A 77 3.53 -5.64 -3.91
CA MET A 77 3.46 -7.09 -4.05
C MET A 77 4.87 -7.66 -4.17
N ASN A 78 5.15 -8.70 -3.44
CA ASN A 78 6.46 -9.37 -3.32
C ASN A 78 7.54 -8.62 -2.52
N THR A 79 7.28 -7.44 -1.99
CA THR A 79 8.23 -6.76 -1.09
C THR A 79 8.04 -7.17 0.39
N GLY A 80 6.98 -7.91 0.69
CA GLY A 80 6.57 -8.23 2.06
C GLY A 80 5.96 -7.07 2.85
N ILE A 81 5.89 -5.87 2.25
CA ILE A 81 5.36 -4.64 2.87
C ILE A 81 3.89 -4.40 2.48
N GLY A 82 3.37 -5.19 1.55
CA GLY A 82 2.01 -5.05 1.04
C GLY A 82 0.92 -5.25 2.11
N ARG A 83 -0.33 -5.08 1.69
CA ARG A 83 -1.52 -5.16 2.54
C ARG A 83 -1.62 -6.48 3.32
N ASP A 84 -1.22 -7.57 2.69
CA ASP A 84 -1.21 -8.92 3.24
C ASP A 84 0.20 -9.30 3.75
N GLY A 85 1.17 -8.39 3.67
CA GLY A 85 2.55 -8.59 4.13
C GLY A 85 2.65 -8.63 5.65
N TYR A 86 3.53 -9.48 6.15
CA TYR A 86 3.78 -9.67 7.60
C TYR A 86 4.89 -8.78 8.14
N SER A 87 5.39 -7.84 7.35
CA SER A 87 6.42 -6.88 7.78
C SER A 87 5.90 -5.87 8.81
N ILE A 88 4.58 -5.66 8.85
CA ILE A 88 3.93 -4.79 9.83
C ILE A 88 2.99 -5.65 10.68
N VAL A 89 3.45 -5.99 11.87
CA VAL A 89 2.67 -6.80 12.83
C VAL A 89 2.11 -5.89 13.91
N SER A 90 0.79 -5.70 13.92
CA SER A 90 0.12 -4.98 15.01
C SER A 90 0.00 -5.85 16.26
N GLN A 91 -0.20 -5.23 17.42
CA GLN A 91 -0.40 -5.91 18.70
C GLN A 91 -1.54 -6.95 18.58
N GLY A 92 -1.30 -8.18 19.00
CA GLY A 92 -2.25 -9.29 18.92
C GLY A 92 -2.29 -10.04 17.59
N LYS A 93 -1.74 -9.49 16.51
CA LYS A 93 -1.77 -10.11 15.17
C LYS A 93 -1.07 -11.47 15.13
N ALA A 94 -0.01 -11.65 15.89
CA ALA A 94 0.70 -12.94 15.98
C ALA A 94 -0.19 -14.06 16.52
N ALA A 95 -0.96 -13.79 17.57
CA ALA A 95 -1.92 -14.75 18.14
C ALA A 95 -3.07 -15.04 17.16
N GLU A 96 -3.53 -14.05 16.42
CA GLU A 96 -4.55 -14.19 15.38
C GLU A 96 -4.07 -15.12 14.26
N ILE A 97 -2.85 -14.97 13.77
CA ILE A 97 -2.25 -15.84 12.72
C ILE A 97 -2.22 -17.30 13.17
N ILE A 98 -1.87 -17.56 14.44
CA ILE A 98 -1.83 -18.92 14.97
C ILE A 98 -3.24 -19.53 15.08
N SER A 99 -4.25 -18.72 15.41
CA SER A 99 -5.62 -19.16 15.58
C SER A 99 -6.44 -19.24 14.28
N GLN A 100 -5.93 -18.71 13.17
CA GLN A 100 -6.60 -18.69 11.87
C GLN A 100 -6.85 -20.09 11.32
N LYS A 101 -7.93 -20.22 10.52
CA LYS A 101 -8.24 -21.43 9.76
C LYS A 101 -7.16 -21.74 8.73
N SER A 102 -7.06 -22.99 8.31
CA SER A 102 -6.01 -23.46 7.39
C SER A 102 -5.95 -22.67 6.09
N ASP A 103 -7.10 -22.24 5.54
CA ASP A 103 -7.17 -21.48 4.29
C ASP A 103 -6.60 -20.05 4.42
N GLU A 104 -6.78 -19.43 5.58
CA GLU A 104 -6.22 -18.12 5.88
C GLU A 104 -4.70 -18.22 6.09
N ARG A 105 -4.23 -19.26 6.78
CA ARG A 105 -2.79 -19.54 6.94
C ARG A 105 -2.09 -19.79 5.60
N ARG A 106 -2.80 -20.36 4.62
CA ARG A 106 -2.27 -20.56 3.27
C ARG A 106 -1.83 -19.24 2.63
N ASN A 107 -2.59 -18.17 2.82
CA ASN A 107 -2.23 -16.85 2.29
C ASN A 107 -0.89 -16.35 2.83
N VAL A 108 -0.58 -16.67 4.10
CA VAL A 108 0.73 -16.36 4.73
C VAL A 108 1.87 -17.04 3.98
N PHE A 109 1.72 -18.32 3.68
CA PHE A 109 2.74 -19.09 2.97
C PHE A 109 2.88 -18.65 1.52
N GLU A 110 1.79 -18.32 0.85
CA GLU A 110 1.79 -17.81 -0.53
C GLU A 110 2.50 -16.46 -0.61
N GLU A 111 2.30 -15.57 0.38
CA GLU A 111 3.01 -14.29 0.47
C GLU A 111 4.50 -14.50 0.72
N ALA A 112 4.85 -15.34 1.69
CA ALA A 112 6.25 -15.66 1.99
C ALA A 112 6.98 -16.33 0.81
N ALA A 113 6.26 -17.07 -0.03
CA ALA A 113 6.78 -17.68 -1.24
C ALA A 113 6.83 -16.74 -2.46
N GLY A 114 6.38 -15.48 -2.33
CA GLY A 114 6.36 -14.52 -3.43
C GLY A 114 5.34 -14.83 -4.54
N ILE A 115 4.29 -15.62 -4.24
CA ILE A 115 3.29 -16.07 -5.23
C ILE A 115 2.12 -15.07 -5.34
N SER A 116 1.99 -14.17 -4.39
CA SER A 116 0.84 -13.24 -4.28
C SER A 116 0.65 -12.38 -5.53
N LYS A 117 1.73 -11.96 -6.19
CA LYS A 117 1.66 -11.20 -7.44
C LYS A 117 0.98 -12.01 -8.56
N TYR A 118 1.41 -13.25 -8.76
CA TYR A 118 0.86 -14.10 -9.83
C TYR A 118 -0.63 -14.38 -9.60
N ARG A 119 -1.04 -14.56 -8.35
CA ARG A 119 -2.44 -14.73 -7.98
C ARG A 119 -3.26 -13.48 -8.24
N TYR A 120 -2.71 -12.30 -7.96
CA TYR A 120 -3.36 -11.03 -8.27
C TYR A 120 -3.53 -10.84 -9.77
N ASP A 121 -2.47 -11.04 -10.55
CA ASP A 121 -2.47 -10.89 -12.00
C ASP A 121 -3.47 -11.87 -12.65
N LYS A 122 -3.51 -13.12 -12.17
CA LYS A 122 -4.51 -14.12 -12.57
C LYS A 122 -5.94 -13.62 -12.31
N ASN A 123 -6.22 -13.17 -11.10
CA ASN A 123 -7.55 -12.69 -10.72
C ASN A 123 -7.98 -11.45 -11.54
N GLU A 124 -7.06 -10.53 -11.84
CA GLU A 124 -7.34 -9.38 -12.69
C GLU A 124 -7.61 -9.80 -14.15
N ALA A 125 -6.85 -10.74 -14.67
CA ALA A 125 -7.10 -11.31 -16.01
C ALA A 125 -8.47 -11.99 -16.09
N GLU A 126 -8.83 -12.79 -15.09
CA GLU A 126 -10.15 -13.45 -15.02
C GLU A 126 -11.31 -12.44 -14.92
N LYS A 127 -11.15 -11.37 -14.17
CA LYS A 127 -12.16 -10.28 -14.09
C LYS A 127 -12.31 -9.56 -15.42
N SER A 128 -11.22 -9.33 -16.12
CA SER A 128 -11.26 -8.68 -17.43
C SER A 128 -11.96 -9.55 -18.49
N TRP A 129 -11.77 -10.88 -18.41
CA TRP A 129 -12.43 -11.84 -19.31
C TRP A 129 -13.93 -12.00 -19.07
N ARG A 130 -14.38 -11.80 -17.83
CA ARG A 130 -15.80 -11.91 -17.45
C ARG A 130 -16.62 -10.65 -17.71
N LYS A 131 -16.01 -9.55 -18.17
CA LYS A 131 -16.77 -8.37 -18.58
C LYS A 131 -17.35 -8.63 -19.97
N PRO A 132 -18.68 -8.69 -20.14
CA PRO A 132 -19.29 -8.73 -21.47
C PRO A 132 -18.92 -7.46 -22.24
N LEU A 133 -18.74 -7.62 -23.55
CA LEU A 133 -18.57 -6.52 -24.53
C LEU A 133 -19.81 -5.61 -24.52
#